data_7bba93d84314004af3c95e8a96f9bc03
#
_entry.id   7bba93d84314004af3c95e8a96f9bc03
#
_cell.length_a   1.000
_cell.length_b   1.000
_cell.length_c   1.000
_cell.angle_alpha   90.00
_cell.angle_beta   90.00
_cell.angle_gamma   90.00
#
_symmetry.space_group_name_H-M   'P 1'
#
loop_
_entity.id
_entity.type
_entity.pdbx_description
1 polymer ?
#
loop_
_entity_poly.entity_id
_entity_poly.type
_entity_poly.pdbx_seq_one_letter_code
_entity_poly.pdbx_strand_id
1 'polypeptide(L)'
;MEYSDIAPMMGRLWSPLAAVTSHWQGRDNVQMAVAIAAASIVPDRPRVSVQLYKTNLSHEMVLSSGAFALNFLREDQLELIGDFGLVSGRDRDKLDGVDKIAGASGSPLLTECYGYLDCRVINAMDGGDMTCFL
;
A
#
# COMPACT_ATOMS: atom_id res chain seq x y z
N MET A 1 22.67 -20.66 -6.11
CA MET A 1 21.28 -20.88 -5.64
C MET A 1 20.35 -20.24 -6.66
N GLU A 2 19.53 -21.06 -7.27
CA GLU A 2 18.53 -20.55 -8.22
C GLU A 2 17.23 -20.24 -7.47
N TYR A 3 16.42 -19.31 -8.01
CA TYR A 3 15.14 -18.95 -7.39
C TYR A 3 14.21 -20.17 -7.22
N SER A 4 14.25 -21.11 -8.17
CA SER A 4 13.50 -22.37 -8.10
C SER A 4 13.73 -23.17 -6.81
N ASP A 5 14.93 -23.05 -6.22
CA ASP A 5 15.29 -23.77 -5.01
C ASP A 5 14.57 -23.23 -3.77
N ILE A 6 14.26 -21.94 -3.76
CA ILE A 6 13.64 -21.24 -2.62
C ILE A 6 12.16 -20.88 -2.85
N ALA A 7 11.69 -20.88 -4.10
CA ALA A 7 10.33 -20.50 -4.45
C ALA A 7 9.23 -21.19 -3.62
N PRO A 8 9.32 -22.51 -3.31
CA PRO A 8 8.31 -23.18 -2.49
C PRO A 8 8.22 -22.62 -1.06
N MET A 9 9.31 -22.11 -0.51
CA MET A 9 9.32 -21.48 0.81
C MET A 9 8.87 -20.04 0.75
N MET A 10 9.32 -19.29 -0.28
CA MET A 10 8.88 -17.89 -0.50
C MET A 10 7.36 -17.79 -0.65
N GLY A 11 6.75 -18.72 -1.39
CA GLY A 11 5.30 -18.78 -1.57
C GLY A 11 4.51 -19.13 -0.30
N ARG A 12 5.18 -19.50 0.79
CA ARG A 12 4.55 -19.78 2.09
C ARG A 12 4.64 -18.61 3.07
N LEU A 13 5.32 -17.54 2.70
CA LEU A 13 5.36 -16.32 3.50
C LEU A 13 4.02 -15.59 3.36
N TRP A 14 3.32 -15.46 4.45
CA TRP A 14 2.01 -14.83 4.50
C TRP A 14 2.15 -13.34 4.77
N SER A 15 1.34 -12.56 4.09
CA SER A 15 1.21 -11.12 4.29
C SER A 15 -0.25 -10.74 4.11
N PRO A 16 -0.76 -9.75 4.83
CA PRO A 16 -2.08 -9.21 4.57
C PRO A 16 -2.13 -8.58 3.17
N LEU A 17 -3.32 -8.55 2.59
CA LEU A 17 -3.61 -7.80 1.37
C LEU A 17 -4.28 -6.48 1.78
N ALA A 18 -3.77 -5.35 1.31
CA ALA A 18 -4.40 -4.06 1.54
C ALA A 18 -4.31 -3.16 0.31
N ALA A 19 -5.28 -2.26 0.19
CA ALA A 19 -5.22 -1.16 -0.75
C ALA A 19 -4.36 -0.05 -0.15
N VAL A 20 -3.20 0.22 -0.75
CA VAL A 20 -2.31 1.32 -0.38
C VAL A 20 -2.74 2.57 -1.14
N THR A 21 -3.18 3.58 -0.42
CA THR A 21 -3.54 4.88 -0.98
C THR A 21 -2.48 5.92 -0.69
N SER A 22 -2.35 6.86 -1.59
CA SER A 22 -1.39 7.97 -1.52
C SER A 22 -1.97 9.22 -2.15
N HIS A 23 -1.49 10.39 -1.69
CA HIS A 23 -1.86 11.69 -2.23
C HIS A 23 -0.58 12.50 -2.49
N TRP A 24 -0.48 13.10 -3.67
CA TRP A 24 0.61 14.00 -4.02
C TRP A 24 0.19 14.99 -5.10
N GLN A 25 0.50 16.27 -4.90
CA GLN A 25 0.23 17.36 -5.88
C GLN A 25 -1.23 17.40 -6.35
N GLY A 26 -2.19 17.24 -5.43
CA GLY A 26 -3.62 17.29 -5.74
C GLY A 26 -4.17 16.04 -6.41
N ARG A 27 -3.39 14.96 -6.47
CA ARG A 27 -3.78 13.69 -7.08
C ARG A 27 -3.83 12.59 -6.04
N ASP A 28 -4.89 11.80 -6.08
CA ASP A 28 -5.03 10.56 -5.31
C ASP A 28 -4.60 9.35 -6.17
N ASN A 29 -4.10 8.33 -5.52
CA ASN A 29 -3.83 7.04 -6.16
C ASN A 29 -4.04 5.89 -5.19
N VAL A 30 -4.24 4.69 -5.74
CA VAL A 30 -4.36 3.44 -4.99
C VAL A 30 -3.68 2.30 -5.74
N GLN A 31 -3.09 1.37 -5.00
CA GLN A 31 -2.65 0.07 -5.52
C GLN A 31 -2.89 -1.02 -4.49
N MET A 32 -3.00 -2.26 -4.94
CA MET A 32 -2.97 -3.40 -4.03
C MET A 32 -1.53 -3.74 -3.63
N ALA A 33 -1.32 -4.04 -2.36
CA ALA A 33 -0.04 -4.49 -1.84
C ALA A 33 -0.21 -5.75 -1.00
N VAL A 34 0.76 -6.67 -1.13
CA VAL A 34 0.82 -7.95 -0.44
C VAL A 34 2.08 -8.10 0.43
N ALA A 35 3.01 -7.16 0.32
CA ALA A 35 4.24 -7.16 1.13
C ALA A 35 4.10 -6.14 2.26
N ILE A 36 3.32 -6.50 3.27
CA ILE A 36 2.96 -5.68 4.42
C ILE A 36 3.27 -6.46 5.68
N ALA A 37 3.87 -5.82 6.67
CA ALA A 37 4.13 -6.45 7.97
C ALA A 37 3.97 -5.46 9.12
N ALA A 38 3.53 -5.95 10.29
CA ALA A 38 3.67 -5.23 11.53
C ALA A 38 5.16 -5.16 11.89
N ALA A 39 5.69 -3.96 11.98
CA ALA A 39 7.11 -3.73 12.29
C ALA A 39 7.35 -3.40 13.76
N SER A 40 6.34 -2.92 14.47
CA SER A 40 6.34 -2.77 15.92
C SER A 40 4.93 -2.91 16.47
N ILE A 41 4.79 -3.73 17.51
CA ILE A 41 3.55 -3.92 18.27
C ILE A 41 3.56 -3.15 19.60
N VAL A 42 4.57 -2.33 19.85
CA VAL A 42 4.63 -1.49 21.06
C VAL A 42 3.52 -0.45 20.99
N PRO A 43 2.59 -0.40 21.98
CA PRO A 43 1.39 0.43 21.91
C PRO A 43 1.66 1.91 21.65
N ASP A 44 2.72 2.46 22.25
CA ASP A 44 3.06 3.88 22.13
C ASP A 44 3.80 4.21 20.81
N ARG A 45 4.21 3.19 20.07
CA ARG A 45 4.96 3.32 18.81
C ARG A 45 4.57 2.25 17.81
N PRO A 46 3.30 2.19 17.39
CA PRO A 46 2.87 1.23 16.37
C PRO A 46 3.55 1.56 15.04
N ARG A 47 4.07 0.53 14.36
CA ARG A 47 4.73 0.68 13.06
C ARG A 47 4.35 -0.44 12.14
N VAL A 48 4.20 -0.08 10.87
CA VAL A 48 4.00 -1.03 9.77
C VAL A 48 5.05 -0.79 8.71
N SER A 49 5.42 -1.84 8.00
CA SER A 49 6.22 -1.74 6.78
C SER A 49 5.38 -2.11 5.57
N VAL A 50 5.61 -1.43 4.47
CA VAL A 50 5.05 -1.76 3.16
C VAL A 50 6.14 -1.69 2.10
N GLN A 51 6.15 -2.65 1.20
CA GLN A 51 7.11 -2.69 0.10
C GLN A 51 6.41 -2.32 -1.20
N LEU A 52 6.96 -1.33 -1.89
CA LEU A 52 6.43 -0.85 -3.17
C LEU A 52 7.52 -0.89 -4.24
N TYR A 53 7.18 -1.43 -5.42
CA TYR A 53 8.10 -1.44 -6.56
C TYR A 53 8.33 -0.03 -7.07
N LYS A 54 9.58 0.30 -7.39
CA LYS A 54 10.01 1.63 -7.86
C LYS A 54 9.36 2.07 -9.18
N THR A 55 8.89 1.13 -9.97
CA THR A 55 8.17 1.39 -11.22
C THR A 55 6.72 1.84 -11.02
N ASN A 56 6.16 1.66 -9.82
CA ASN A 56 4.77 1.97 -9.53
C ASN A 56 4.56 3.45 -9.20
N LEU A 57 3.45 4.03 -9.65
CA LEU A 57 3.06 5.40 -9.31
C LEU A 57 2.96 5.61 -7.79
N SER A 58 2.43 4.61 -7.07
CA SER A 58 2.32 4.69 -5.60
C SER A 58 3.67 4.85 -4.91
N HIS A 59 4.72 4.17 -5.42
CA HIS A 59 6.08 4.35 -4.89
C HIS A 59 6.54 5.80 -5.02
N GLU A 60 6.42 6.37 -6.22
CA GLU A 60 6.80 7.76 -6.51
C GLU A 60 6.04 8.74 -5.58
N MET A 61 4.72 8.54 -5.44
CA MET A 61 3.89 9.40 -4.62
C MET A 61 4.20 9.28 -3.13
N VAL A 62 4.38 8.06 -2.60
CA VAL A 62 4.73 7.83 -1.19
C VAL A 62 6.12 8.38 -0.87
N LEU A 63 7.09 8.18 -1.76
CA LEU A 63 8.44 8.73 -1.59
C LEU A 63 8.41 10.26 -1.55
N SER A 64 7.59 10.89 -2.38
CA SER A 64 7.48 12.36 -2.48
C SER A 64 6.67 12.98 -1.36
N SER A 65 5.55 12.36 -0.97
CA SER A 65 4.66 12.89 0.07
C SER A 65 5.09 12.54 1.49
N GLY A 66 5.85 11.45 1.67
CA GLY A 66 6.19 10.91 2.98
C GLY A 66 5.00 10.31 3.73
N ALA A 67 3.94 9.90 3.01
CA ALA A 67 2.71 9.42 3.61
C ALA A 67 1.99 8.39 2.73
N PHE A 68 1.26 7.49 3.38
CA PHE A 68 0.36 6.53 2.74
C PHE A 68 -0.72 6.08 3.72
N ALA A 69 -1.79 5.48 3.22
CA ALA A 69 -2.71 4.75 4.08
C ALA A 69 -2.86 3.29 3.62
N LEU A 70 -3.02 2.39 4.57
CA LEU A 70 -3.39 1.00 4.32
C LEU A 70 -4.88 0.87 4.57
N ASN A 71 -5.64 0.44 3.56
CA ASN A 71 -7.07 0.20 3.65
C ASN A 71 -7.32 -1.30 3.49
N PHE A 72 -7.85 -1.95 4.52
CA PHE A 72 -8.14 -3.37 4.52
C PHE A 72 -9.54 -3.60 3.96
N LEU A 73 -9.62 -4.26 2.81
CA LEU A 73 -10.88 -4.51 2.13
C LEU A 73 -11.69 -5.59 2.86
N ARG A 74 -13.02 -5.49 2.75
CA ARG A 74 -13.95 -6.52 3.21
C ARG A 74 -14.05 -7.65 2.18
N GLU A 75 -14.54 -8.80 2.60
CA GLU A 75 -14.74 -9.97 1.73
C GLU A 75 -15.69 -9.68 0.55
N ASP A 76 -16.64 -8.76 0.70
CA ASP A 76 -17.58 -8.36 -0.34
C ASP A 76 -17.03 -7.29 -1.31
N GLN A 77 -15.72 -6.95 -1.21
CA GLN A 77 -15.06 -5.94 -2.04
C GLN A 77 -13.95 -6.54 -2.93
N LEU A 78 -14.01 -7.84 -3.21
CA LEU A 78 -12.96 -8.54 -3.96
C LEU A 78 -12.77 -8.02 -5.40
N GLU A 79 -13.81 -7.47 -6.01
CA GLU A 79 -13.71 -6.83 -7.32
C GLU A 79 -12.75 -5.64 -7.33
N LEU A 80 -12.64 -4.90 -6.23
CA LEU A 80 -11.69 -3.78 -6.12
C LEU A 80 -10.23 -4.21 -6.23
N ILE A 81 -9.92 -5.47 -5.94
CA ILE A 81 -8.55 -6.01 -6.09
C ILE A 81 -8.11 -5.89 -7.55
N GLY A 82 -8.98 -6.26 -8.50
CA GLY A 82 -8.71 -6.11 -9.92
C GLY A 82 -8.56 -4.64 -10.33
N ASP A 83 -9.49 -3.79 -9.89
CA ASP A 83 -9.50 -2.37 -10.22
C ASP A 83 -8.30 -1.61 -9.66
N PHE A 84 -7.86 -1.96 -8.45
CA PHE A 84 -6.73 -1.29 -7.80
C PHE A 84 -5.38 -1.90 -8.16
N GLY A 85 -5.33 -3.20 -8.44
CA GLY A 85 -4.08 -3.94 -8.59
C GLY A 85 -3.65 -4.19 -10.05
N LEU A 86 -4.59 -4.29 -11.00
CA LEU A 86 -4.28 -4.68 -12.37
C LEU A 86 -4.21 -3.52 -13.35
N VAL A 87 -4.49 -2.30 -12.91
CA VAL A 87 -4.47 -1.09 -13.73
C VAL A 87 -3.54 -0.06 -13.10
N SER A 88 -2.77 0.66 -13.93
CA SER A 88 -1.94 1.75 -13.45
C SER A 88 -2.77 3.00 -13.16
N GLY A 89 -2.47 3.66 -12.04
CA GLY A 89 -3.01 4.99 -11.75
C GLY A 89 -2.50 6.07 -12.71
N ARG A 90 -1.48 5.77 -13.55
CA ARG A 90 -1.05 6.67 -14.64
C ARG A 90 -2.05 6.68 -15.79
N ASP A 91 -2.77 5.56 -15.99
CA ASP A 91 -3.69 5.37 -17.13
C ASP A 91 -5.11 5.83 -16.81
N ARG A 92 -5.51 5.74 -15.54
CA ARG A 92 -6.84 6.20 -15.09
C ARG A 92 -6.85 6.58 -13.61
N ASP A 93 -7.85 7.37 -13.21
CA ASP A 93 -8.18 7.57 -11.81
C ASP A 93 -8.92 6.33 -11.28
N LYS A 94 -8.23 5.55 -10.46
CA LYS A 94 -8.76 4.31 -9.88
C LYS A 94 -9.67 4.55 -8.68
N LEU A 95 -9.70 5.78 -8.14
CA LEU A 95 -10.54 6.18 -7.02
C LEU A 95 -11.76 6.99 -7.45
N ASP A 96 -11.97 7.16 -8.77
CA ASP A 96 -13.19 7.75 -9.29
C ASP A 96 -14.42 6.91 -8.89
N GLY A 97 -15.42 7.55 -8.29
CA GLY A 97 -16.61 6.88 -7.79
C GLY A 97 -16.43 6.03 -6.53
N VAL A 98 -15.25 6.02 -5.92
CA VAL A 98 -14.99 5.31 -4.66
C VAL A 98 -15.15 6.27 -3.48
N ASP A 99 -15.99 5.90 -2.51
CA ASP A 99 -16.23 6.70 -1.32
C ASP A 99 -14.97 6.73 -0.43
N LYS A 100 -14.48 7.95 -0.18
CA LYS A 100 -13.25 8.18 0.57
C LYS A 100 -13.28 9.52 1.30
N ILE A 101 -12.46 9.62 2.32
CA ILE A 101 -12.15 10.86 3.04
C ILE A 101 -10.65 11.08 3.04
N ALA A 102 -10.20 12.32 3.26
CA ALA A 102 -8.78 12.59 3.45
C ALA A 102 -8.36 12.22 4.88
N GLY A 103 -7.30 11.44 5.03
CA GLY A 103 -6.67 11.16 6.31
C GLY A 103 -5.90 12.38 6.85
N ALA A 104 -5.45 12.29 8.09
CA ALA A 104 -4.60 13.32 8.70
C ALA A 104 -3.23 13.45 7.98
N SER A 105 -2.77 12.38 7.33
CA SER A 105 -1.58 12.39 6.46
C SER A 105 -1.84 13.03 5.09
N GLY A 106 -3.10 13.22 4.71
CA GLY A 106 -3.55 13.62 3.38
C GLY A 106 -3.88 12.44 2.47
N SER A 107 -3.49 11.22 2.84
CA SER A 107 -3.78 10.02 2.03
C SER A 107 -5.27 9.67 2.08
N PRO A 108 -5.87 9.19 0.99
CA PRO A 108 -7.27 8.76 0.99
C PRO A 108 -7.53 7.59 1.94
N LEU A 109 -8.60 7.67 2.72
CA LEU A 109 -9.12 6.59 3.55
C LEU A 109 -10.45 6.13 2.96
N LEU A 110 -10.55 4.84 2.62
CA LEU A 110 -11.76 4.26 2.04
C LEU A 110 -12.81 4.07 3.15
N THR A 111 -13.98 4.70 3.01
CA THR A 111 -15.00 4.70 4.07
C THR A 111 -15.71 3.36 4.21
N GLU A 112 -15.76 2.57 3.14
CA GLU A 112 -16.44 1.28 3.10
C GLU A 112 -15.55 0.07 3.42
N CYS A 113 -14.25 0.27 3.73
CA CYS A 113 -13.33 -0.82 4.04
C CYS A 113 -13.54 -1.38 5.48
N TYR A 114 -12.93 -2.54 5.75
CA TYR A 114 -12.94 -3.16 7.08
C TYR A 114 -12.27 -2.26 8.14
N GLY A 115 -11.19 -1.58 7.75
CA GLY A 115 -10.44 -0.66 8.58
C GLY A 115 -9.27 -0.08 7.82
N TYR A 116 -8.66 0.95 8.37
CA TYR A 116 -7.52 1.61 7.76
C TYR A 116 -6.46 2.01 8.79
N LEU A 117 -5.23 2.18 8.30
CA LEU A 117 -4.12 2.78 9.04
C LEU A 117 -3.61 3.97 8.22
N ASP A 118 -3.67 5.16 8.81
CA ASP A 118 -3.15 6.40 8.21
C ASP A 118 -1.71 6.59 8.69
N CYS A 119 -0.75 6.57 7.76
CA CYS A 119 0.66 6.39 8.05
C CYS A 119 1.52 7.54 7.55
N ARG A 120 2.53 7.91 8.35
CA ARG A 120 3.65 8.76 7.94
C ARG A 120 4.91 7.91 7.83
N VAL A 121 5.67 8.11 6.75
CA VAL A 121 6.94 7.44 6.54
C VAL A 121 7.98 8.01 7.50
N ILE A 122 8.61 7.14 8.27
CA ILE A 122 9.73 7.50 9.16
C ILE A 122 11.07 7.00 8.65
N ASN A 123 11.05 6.02 7.75
CA ASN A 123 12.26 5.50 7.09
C ASN A 123 11.89 4.84 5.75
N ALA A 124 12.84 4.82 4.83
CA ALA A 124 12.73 4.16 3.55
C ALA A 124 14.04 3.43 3.25
N MET A 125 13.96 2.12 3.08
CA MET A 125 15.11 1.26 2.78
C MET A 125 15.06 0.84 1.32
N ASP A 126 16.13 1.15 0.59
CA ASP A 126 16.29 0.73 -0.81
C ASP A 126 16.58 -0.76 -0.89
N GLY A 127 15.70 -1.53 -1.52
CA GLY A 127 15.83 -2.97 -1.76
C GLY A 127 16.26 -3.30 -3.20
N GLY A 128 16.67 -2.31 -4.00
CA GLY A 128 17.04 -2.50 -5.41
C GLY A 128 15.89 -2.13 -6.35
N ASP A 129 15.02 -3.07 -6.65
CA ASP A 129 13.84 -2.88 -7.51
C ASP A 129 12.62 -2.32 -6.75
N MET A 130 12.67 -2.32 -5.45
CA MET A 130 11.60 -1.89 -4.55
C MET A 130 12.17 -1.06 -3.39
N THR A 131 11.29 -0.35 -2.70
CA THR A 131 11.60 0.34 -1.44
C THR A 131 10.68 -0.20 -0.34
N CYS A 132 11.28 -0.51 0.82
CA CYS A 132 10.54 -0.80 2.04
C CYS A 132 10.32 0.51 2.80
N PHE A 133 9.08 0.95 2.91
CA PHE A 133 8.66 2.12 3.70
C PHE A 133 8.23 1.68 5.11
N LEU A 134 8.76 2.36 6.12
CA LEU A 134 8.40 2.17 7.52
C LEU A 134 7.65 3.38 8.03
#